data_5a475ed7a500b7facb7dccd96fc269f8
#
_entry.id   5a475ed7a500b7facb7dccd96fc269f8
#
_cell.length_a   1.000
_cell.length_b   1.000
_cell.length_c   1.000
_cell.angle_alpha   90.00
_cell.angle_beta   90.00
_cell.angle_gamma   90.00
#
_symmetry.space_group_name_H-M   'P 1'
#
loop_
_entity.id
_entity.type
_entity.pdbx_description
1 polymer ?
#
loop_
_entity_poly.entity_id
_entity_poly.type
_entity_poly.pdbx_seq_one_letter_code
_entity_poly.pdbx_strand_id
1 'polypeptide(L)'
;SYIIEAYQYILKKDIEERLSPLIERVVHEIKKDYEEYRWVGTNQRKIKIYHKDIVCIQKIKGSKYAEYITENGKYMERLSMNQILEQIHSNAFILVDRGHAVNVNHIVRVRGNVIQMDNGEEITVSRVQSSQVKEKITAYWRALR
;
A
#
# COMPACT_ATOMS: atom_id res chain seq x y z
N SER A 1 -15.99 1.03 -1.32
CA SER A 1 -15.05 1.74 -0.47
C SER A 1 -15.03 3.23 -0.82
N TYR A 2 -14.51 4.02 0.08
CA TYR A 2 -14.41 5.47 -0.12
C TYR A 2 -13.61 5.84 -1.37
N ILE A 3 -12.53 5.12 -1.64
CA ILE A 3 -11.67 5.37 -2.80
C ILE A 3 -12.41 5.08 -4.11
N ILE A 4 -13.16 3.98 -4.16
CA ILE A 4 -13.97 3.66 -5.35
C ILE A 4 -15.03 4.72 -5.59
N GLU A 5 -15.73 5.13 -4.55
CA GLU A 5 -16.78 6.14 -4.67
C GLU A 5 -16.22 7.47 -5.17
N ALA A 6 -15.06 7.88 -4.64
CA ALA A 6 -14.39 9.09 -5.10
C ALA A 6 -13.97 8.98 -6.56
N TYR A 7 -13.42 7.83 -6.96
CA TYR A 7 -13.00 7.57 -8.33
C TYR A 7 -14.19 7.62 -9.30
N GLN A 8 -15.29 6.96 -8.94
CA GLN A 8 -16.51 6.96 -9.77
C GLN A 8 -17.11 8.35 -9.88
N TYR A 9 -17.10 9.11 -8.81
CA TYR A 9 -17.60 10.48 -8.82
C TYR A 9 -16.80 11.37 -9.76
N ILE A 10 -15.48 11.26 -9.74
CA ILE A 10 -14.58 12.03 -10.59
C ILE A 10 -14.80 11.64 -12.06
N LEU A 11 -14.93 10.36 -12.38
CA LEU A 11 -15.19 9.88 -13.72
C LEU A 11 -16.52 10.41 -14.26
N LYS A 12 -17.55 10.39 -13.42
CA LYS A 12 -18.87 10.90 -13.80
C LYS A 12 -18.79 12.39 -14.14
N LYS A 13 -18.04 13.13 -13.35
CA LYS A 13 -17.86 14.55 -13.57
C LYS A 13 -17.06 14.85 -14.83
N ASP A 14 -16.10 13.98 -15.18
CA ASP A 14 -15.30 14.12 -16.40
C ASP A 14 -16.14 14.02 -17.67
N ILE A 15 -17.22 13.23 -17.64
CA ILE A 15 -18.14 13.11 -18.77
C ILE A 15 -18.84 14.44 -19.03
N GLU A 16 -19.09 15.22 -18.00
CA GLU A 16 -19.79 16.49 -18.08
C GLU A 16 -18.85 17.69 -18.25
N GLU A 17 -17.66 17.61 -17.68
CA GLU A 17 -16.68 18.69 -17.65
C GLU A 17 -15.29 18.16 -17.93
N ARG A 18 -14.46 18.93 -18.62
CA ARG A 18 -13.07 18.54 -18.84
C ARG A 18 -12.29 18.64 -17.54
N LEU A 19 -11.65 17.54 -17.13
CA LEU A 19 -10.80 17.52 -15.95
C LEU A 19 -9.50 18.28 -16.21
N SER A 20 -8.99 18.96 -15.17
CA SER A 20 -7.67 19.55 -15.23
C SER A 20 -6.61 18.44 -15.27
N PRO A 21 -5.41 18.70 -15.82
CA PRO A 21 -4.34 17.71 -15.82
C PRO A 21 -3.98 17.19 -14.42
N LEU A 22 -4.13 18.02 -13.39
CA LEU A 22 -3.87 17.59 -12.01
C LEU A 22 -4.88 16.54 -11.55
N ILE A 23 -6.17 16.77 -11.84
CA ILE A 23 -7.24 15.84 -11.48
C ILE A 23 -7.09 14.53 -12.25
N GLU A 24 -6.76 14.60 -13.54
CA GLU A 24 -6.50 13.40 -14.35
C GLU A 24 -5.39 12.56 -13.76
N ARG A 25 -4.31 13.19 -13.26
CA ARG A 25 -3.20 12.49 -12.62
C ARG A 25 -3.66 11.80 -11.34
N VAL A 26 -4.46 12.47 -10.51
CA VAL A 26 -4.98 11.88 -9.27
C VAL A 26 -5.88 10.69 -9.58
N VAL A 27 -6.76 10.81 -10.57
CA VAL A 27 -7.63 9.70 -11.00
C VAL A 27 -6.81 8.53 -11.48
N HIS A 28 -5.77 8.78 -12.29
CA HIS A 28 -4.89 7.73 -12.81
C HIS A 28 -4.16 7.01 -11.67
N GLU A 29 -3.65 7.73 -10.69
CA GLU A 29 -2.98 7.14 -9.52
C GLU A 29 -3.93 6.28 -8.69
N ILE A 30 -5.14 6.75 -8.43
CA ILE A 30 -6.16 5.99 -7.70
C ILE A 30 -6.50 4.71 -8.45
N LYS A 31 -6.73 4.80 -9.75
CA LYS A 31 -7.06 3.65 -10.60
C LYS A 31 -5.94 2.63 -10.60
N LYS A 32 -4.70 3.09 -10.75
CA LYS A 32 -3.53 2.23 -10.76
C LYS A 32 -3.41 1.46 -9.45
N ASP A 33 -3.46 2.14 -8.30
CA ASP A 33 -3.35 1.51 -6.99
C ASP A 33 -4.49 0.53 -6.74
N TYR A 34 -5.66 0.77 -7.32
CA TYR A 34 -6.84 -0.04 -7.09
C TYR A 34 -6.91 -1.29 -7.96
N GLU A 35 -6.48 -1.19 -9.21
CA GLU A 35 -6.60 -2.28 -10.19
C GLU A 35 -5.38 -3.20 -10.25
N GLU A 36 -4.22 -2.76 -9.78
CA GLU A 36 -3.01 -3.56 -9.88
C GLU A 36 -3.04 -4.78 -8.96
N TYR A 37 -2.47 -5.85 -9.46
CA TYR A 37 -2.40 -7.11 -8.73
C TYR A 37 -1.07 -7.80 -9.03
N ARG A 38 -0.80 -8.85 -8.26
CA ARG A 38 0.36 -9.70 -8.49
C ARG A 38 0.01 -11.15 -8.20
N TRP A 39 0.74 -12.05 -8.84
CA TRP A 39 0.63 -13.48 -8.57
C TRP A 39 1.68 -13.87 -7.53
N VAL A 40 1.23 -14.50 -6.45
CA VAL A 40 2.08 -14.91 -5.35
C VAL A 40 1.94 -16.41 -5.11
N GLY A 41 3.04 -17.09 -4.84
CA GLY A 41 3.02 -18.50 -4.51
C GLY A 41 4.12 -19.29 -5.20
N THR A 42 3.91 -20.59 -5.29
CA THR A 42 4.84 -21.54 -5.90
C THR A 42 4.45 -21.84 -7.34
N ASN A 43 5.29 -22.60 -8.06
CA ASN A 43 4.97 -23.05 -9.41
C ASN A 43 3.72 -23.92 -9.46
N GLN A 44 3.37 -24.57 -8.36
CA GLN A 44 2.20 -25.46 -8.27
C GLN A 44 0.94 -24.75 -7.80
N ARG A 45 1.09 -23.67 -7.03
CA ARG A 45 -0.02 -22.91 -6.49
C ARG A 45 0.29 -21.43 -6.54
N LYS A 46 -0.47 -20.71 -7.34
CA LYS A 46 -0.39 -19.26 -7.40
C LYS A 46 -1.73 -18.65 -7.08
N ILE A 47 -1.71 -17.60 -6.28
CA ILE A 47 -2.91 -16.85 -5.95
C ILE A 47 -2.73 -15.41 -6.42
N LYS A 48 -3.81 -14.84 -6.94
CA LYS A 48 -3.86 -13.44 -7.36
C LYS A 48 -4.17 -12.57 -6.16
N ILE A 49 -3.29 -11.61 -5.88
CA ILE A 49 -3.46 -10.68 -4.76
C ILE A 49 -3.51 -9.26 -5.33
N TYR A 50 -4.60 -8.54 -5.06
CA TYR A 50 -4.69 -7.14 -5.42
C TYR A 50 -3.88 -6.30 -4.45
N HIS A 51 -3.14 -5.31 -4.97
CA HIS A 51 -2.31 -4.45 -4.13
C HIS A 51 -3.14 -3.72 -3.07
N LYS A 52 -4.36 -3.32 -3.42
CA LYS A 52 -5.27 -2.64 -2.48
C LYS A 52 -5.61 -3.47 -1.25
N ASP A 53 -5.57 -4.81 -1.38
CA ASP A 53 -5.92 -5.72 -0.29
C ASP A 53 -4.75 -6.01 0.64
N ILE A 54 -3.54 -5.63 0.25
CA ILE A 54 -2.34 -5.82 1.07
C ILE A 54 -2.31 -4.74 2.15
N VAL A 55 -2.38 -5.18 3.40
CA VAL A 55 -2.31 -4.30 4.57
C VAL A 55 -0.87 -3.93 4.86
N CYS A 56 -0.01 -4.92 4.95
CA CYS A 56 1.41 -4.72 5.13
C CYS A 56 2.19 -5.92 4.61
N ILE A 57 3.51 -5.73 4.47
CA ILE A 57 4.43 -6.76 4.02
C ILE A 57 5.53 -6.83 5.05
N GLN A 58 5.86 -8.04 5.50
CA GLN A 58 6.94 -8.22 6.45
C GLN A 58 7.90 -9.32 6.00
N LYS A 59 9.18 -9.12 6.29
CA LYS A 59 10.18 -10.13 6.04
C LYS A 59 10.14 -11.15 7.17
N ILE A 60 10.12 -12.44 6.81
CA ILE A 60 10.17 -13.49 7.80
C ILE A 60 11.62 -13.63 8.29
N LYS A 61 11.83 -13.42 9.59
CA LYS A 61 13.14 -13.41 10.20
C LYS A 61 13.84 -14.77 10.01
N GLY A 62 15.08 -14.70 9.55
CA GLY A 62 15.88 -15.91 9.34
C GLY A 62 15.54 -16.68 8.06
N SER A 63 14.73 -16.12 7.18
CA SER A 63 14.37 -16.77 5.92
C SER A 63 14.52 -15.81 4.74
N LYS A 64 14.42 -16.36 3.53
CA LYS A 64 14.45 -15.57 2.29
C LYS A 64 13.03 -15.20 1.82
N TYR A 65 12.03 -15.46 2.65
CA TYR A 65 10.63 -15.22 2.33
C TYR A 65 10.14 -13.92 2.93
N ALA A 66 9.25 -13.26 2.21
CA ALA A 66 8.44 -12.16 2.71
C ALA A 66 7.00 -12.63 2.83
N GLU A 67 6.27 -12.06 3.78
CA GLU A 67 4.88 -12.40 4.03
C GLU A 67 4.00 -11.20 3.70
N TYR A 68 2.99 -11.44 2.88
CA TYR A 68 1.95 -10.45 2.60
C TYR A 68 0.81 -10.65 3.57
N ILE A 69 0.50 -9.64 4.35
CA ILE A 69 -0.66 -9.64 5.25
C ILE A 69 -1.77 -8.90 4.52
N THR A 70 -2.81 -9.63 4.11
CA THR A 70 -3.91 -9.09 3.34
C THR A 70 -5.22 -9.19 4.12
N GLU A 71 -6.26 -8.55 3.60
CA GLU A 71 -7.61 -8.65 4.16
C GLU A 71 -8.14 -10.08 4.13
N ASN A 72 -7.67 -10.90 3.19
CA ASN A 72 -8.17 -12.26 2.96
C ASN A 72 -7.26 -13.36 3.51
N GLY A 73 -6.11 -13.02 4.06
CA GLY A 73 -5.19 -14.00 4.62
C GLY A 73 -3.73 -13.57 4.48
N LYS A 74 -2.84 -14.52 4.79
CA LYS A 74 -1.41 -14.30 4.74
C LYS A 74 -0.79 -15.20 3.68
N TYR A 75 0.11 -14.65 2.88
CA TYR A 75 0.75 -15.36 1.78
C TYR A 75 2.24 -15.07 1.78
N MET A 76 3.04 -16.04 1.35
CA MET A 76 4.49 -15.91 1.36
C MET A 76 5.07 -15.97 -0.04
N GLU A 77 6.15 -15.21 -0.25
CA GLU A 77 6.87 -15.22 -1.51
C GLU A 77 8.37 -15.08 -1.26
N ARG A 78 9.18 -15.80 -2.05
CA ARG A 78 10.63 -15.76 -1.90
C ARG A 78 11.21 -14.58 -2.67
N LEU A 79 11.03 -13.38 -2.15
CA LEU A 79 11.58 -12.14 -2.69
C LEU A 79 12.05 -11.27 -1.54
N SER A 80 13.04 -10.41 -1.83
CA SER A 80 13.45 -9.40 -0.86
C SER A 80 12.41 -8.27 -0.81
N MET A 81 12.42 -7.52 0.28
CA MET A 81 11.52 -6.37 0.42
C MET A 81 11.72 -5.35 -0.70
N ASN A 82 12.98 -5.07 -1.07
CA ASN A 82 13.28 -4.13 -2.14
C ASN A 82 12.74 -4.61 -3.49
N GLN A 83 12.88 -5.90 -3.78
CA GLN A 83 12.34 -6.47 -5.03
C GLN A 83 10.83 -6.36 -5.08
N ILE A 84 10.15 -6.63 -3.97
CA ILE A 84 8.69 -6.52 -3.89
C ILE A 84 8.26 -5.07 -4.12
N LEU A 85 8.89 -4.12 -3.45
CA LEU A 85 8.52 -2.71 -3.57
C LEU A 85 8.78 -2.17 -4.98
N GLU A 86 9.85 -2.62 -5.63
CA GLU A 86 10.10 -2.27 -7.03
C GLU A 86 9.03 -2.80 -7.96
N GLN A 87 8.57 -4.03 -7.74
CA GLN A 87 7.54 -4.65 -8.55
C GLN A 87 6.17 -4.01 -8.35
N ILE A 88 5.83 -3.68 -7.10
CA ILE A 88 4.58 -3.00 -6.79
C ILE A 88 4.58 -1.59 -7.36
N HIS A 89 5.70 -0.89 -7.25
CA HIS A 89 5.93 0.45 -7.80
C HIS A 89 4.76 1.41 -7.50
N SER A 90 4.38 1.48 -6.22
CA SER A 90 3.30 2.35 -5.76
C SER A 90 3.77 3.21 -4.60
N ASN A 91 3.39 4.48 -4.61
CA ASN A 91 3.68 5.40 -3.52
C ASN A 91 2.90 5.09 -2.24
N ALA A 92 1.89 4.23 -2.34
CA ALA A 92 1.10 3.81 -1.19
C ALA A 92 1.85 2.88 -0.25
N PHE A 93 2.87 2.17 -0.74
CA PHE A 93 3.66 1.25 0.06
C PHE A 93 4.92 1.94 0.58
N ILE A 94 5.02 2.07 1.89
CA ILE A 94 6.11 2.77 2.55
C ILE A 94 6.91 1.79 3.39
N LEU A 95 8.22 1.75 3.14
CA LEU A 95 9.15 0.96 3.94
C LEU A 95 9.36 1.68 5.27
N VAL A 96 8.98 1.03 6.38
CA VAL A 96 9.09 1.61 7.72
C VAL A 96 10.34 1.14 8.47
N ASP A 97 10.85 -0.04 8.12
CA ASP A 97 12.15 -0.53 8.56
C ASP A 97 12.63 -1.60 7.57
N ARG A 98 13.74 -2.27 7.90
CA ARG A 98 14.34 -3.26 6.99
C ARG A 98 13.42 -4.45 6.67
N GLY A 99 12.49 -4.74 7.55
CA GLY A 99 11.64 -5.92 7.44
C GLY A 99 10.16 -5.63 7.33
N HIS A 100 9.75 -4.37 7.25
CA HIS A 100 8.33 -4.01 7.24
C HIS A 100 8.03 -2.91 6.24
N ALA A 101 7.00 -3.12 5.44
CA ALA A 101 6.41 -2.10 4.58
C ALA A 101 4.92 -2.05 4.85
N VAL A 102 4.35 -0.85 4.86
CA VAL A 102 2.93 -0.67 5.15
C VAL A 102 2.23 -0.04 3.94
N ASN A 103 0.97 -0.40 3.76
CA ASN A 103 0.10 0.25 2.80
C ASN A 103 -0.59 1.43 3.50
N VAL A 104 -0.29 2.64 3.06
CA VAL A 104 -0.83 3.86 3.69
C VAL A 104 -2.35 3.86 3.70
N ASN A 105 -2.99 3.27 2.70
CA ASN A 105 -4.45 3.22 2.61
C ASN A 105 -5.09 2.36 3.69
N HIS A 106 -4.32 1.53 4.37
CA HIS A 106 -4.79 0.68 5.48
C HIS A 106 -4.37 1.20 6.85
N ILE A 107 -3.75 2.36 6.92
CA ILE A 107 -3.38 2.98 8.20
C ILE A 107 -4.60 3.62 8.83
N VAL A 108 -4.91 3.21 10.07
CA VAL A 108 -6.00 3.79 10.85
C VAL A 108 -5.50 4.91 11.73
N ARG A 109 -4.32 4.74 12.33
CA ARG A 109 -3.80 5.68 13.31
C ARG A 109 -2.27 5.61 13.37
N VAL A 110 -1.66 6.76 13.57
CA VAL A 110 -0.24 6.85 13.92
C VAL A 110 -0.15 7.56 15.27
N ARG A 111 0.36 6.85 16.27
CA ARG A 111 0.52 7.39 17.63
C ARG A 111 1.98 7.23 18.04
N GLY A 112 2.70 8.34 18.17
CA GLY A 112 4.13 8.28 18.46
C GLY A 112 4.87 7.53 17.38
N ASN A 113 5.50 6.42 17.73
CA ASN A 113 6.24 5.55 16.80
C ASN A 113 5.49 4.26 16.48
N VAL A 114 4.18 4.20 16.80
CA VAL A 114 3.36 3.02 16.53
C VAL A 114 2.37 3.34 15.42
N ILE A 115 2.33 2.48 14.39
CA ILE A 115 1.39 2.57 13.29
C ILE A 115 0.35 1.48 13.48
N GLN A 116 -0.92 1.86 13.56
CA GLN A 116 -2.02 0.91 13.67
C GLN A 116 -2.68 0.74 12.31
N MET A 117 -2.78 -0.51 11.87
CA MET A 117 -3.42 -0.88 10.62
C MET A 117 -4.88 -1.25 10.85
N ASP A 118 -5.68 -1.24 9.79
CA ASP A 118 -7.12 -1.49 9.87
C ASP A 118 -7.48 -2.95 10.17
N ASN A 119 -6.53 -3.86 10.07
CA ASN A 119 -6.73 -5.27 10.47
C ASN A 119 -6.36 -5.54 11.94
N GLY A 120 -6.03 -4.49 12.70
CA GLY A 120 -5.61 -4.62 14.09
C GLY A 120 -4.12 -4.80 14.30
N GLU A 121 -3.35 -4.98 13.24
CA GLU A 121 -1.89 -5.07 13.34
C GLU A 121 -1.30 -3.74 13.80
N GLU A 122 -0.30 -3.83 14.69
CA GLU A 122 0.45 -2.66 15.14
C GLU A 122 1.92 -2.83 14.77
N ILE A 123 2.50 -1.81 14.17
CA ILE A 123 3.89 -1.82 13.74
C ILE A 123 4.63 -0.73 14.47
N THR A 124 5.65 -1.11 15.23
CA THR A 124 6.48 -0.16 15.96
C THR A 124 7.68 0.22 15.10
N VAL A 125 7.82 1.51 14.83
CA VAL A 125 8.93 2.06 14.05
C VAL A 125 9.98 2.59 15.03
N SER A 126 11.26 2.46 14.67
CA SER A 126 12.31 3.04 15.52
C SER A 126 12.12 4.56 15.61
N ARG A 127 12.50 5.14 16.76
CA ARG A 127 12.36 6.59 16.98
C ARG A 127 13.13 7.40 15.94
N VAL A 128 14.27 6.89 15.49
CA VAL A 128 15.11 7.54 14.49
C VAL A 128 14.39 7.63 13.15
N GLN A 129 13.62 6.60 12.79
CA GLN A 129 12.93 6.53 11.51
C GLN A 129 11.50 7.08 11.55
N SER A 130 10.92 7.25 12.73
CA SER A 130 9.52 7.61 12.86
C SER A 130 9.16 8.95 12.21
N SER A 131 10.03 9.94 12.28
CA SER A 131 9.77 11.25 11.66
C SER A 131 9.78 11.15 10.14
N GLN A 132 10.71 10.37 9.56
CA GLN A 132 10.76 10.16 8.11
C GLN A 132 9.54 9.39 7.61
N VAL A 133 9.10 8.39 8.36
CA VAL A 133 7.91 7.60 8.02
C VAL A 133 6.67 8.48 8.05
N LYS A 134 6.49 9.29 9.11
CA LYS A 134 5.37 10.23 9.20
C LYS A 134 5.36 11.23 8.05
N GLU A 135 6.52 11.70 7.65
CA GLU A 135 6.66 12.62 6.53
C GLU A 135 6.23 11.99 5.22
N LYS A 136 6.63 10.73 4.97
CA LYS A 136 6.22 9.99 3.78
C LYS A 136 4.71 9.76 3.76
N ILE A 137 4.11 9.40 4.89
CA ILE A 137 2.67 9.21 5.02
C ILE A 137 1.93 10.52 4.71
N THR A 138 2.39 11.62 5.29
CA THR A 138 1.80 12.93 5.06
C THR A 138 1.92 13.35 3.61
N ALA A 139 3.08 13.11 2.99
CA ALA A 139 3.32 13.44 1.58
C ALA A 139 2.37 12.66 0.67
N TYR A 140 2.14 11.39 0.96
CA TYR A 140 1.21 10.57 0.19
C TYR A 140 -0.22 11.14 0.26
N TRP A 141 -0.68 11.48 1.46
CA TRP A 141 -2.02 12.03 1.63
C TRP A 141 -2.18 13.40 0.98
N ARG A 142 -1.15 14.23 1.01
CA ARG A 142 -1.17 15.53 0.34
C ARG A 142 -1.28 15.39 -1.18
N ALA A 143 -0.63 14.38 -1.75
CA ALA A 143 -0.67 14.14 -3.18
C ALA A 143 -2.05 13.71 -3.68
N LEU A 144 -2.91 13.20 -2.77
CA LEU A 144 -4.27 12.79 -3.09
C LEU A 144 -5.30 13.91 -2.96
N ARG A 145 -4.91 15.05 -2.41
CA ARG A 145 -5.82 16.19 -2.21
C ARG A 145 -5.90 17.13 -3.40
#